data_ec1bd766e2cc01ae61d41f1a6c44b14f
#
_entry.id   ec1bd766e2cc01ae61d41f1a6c44b14f
#
_cell.length_a   1.000
_cell.length_b   1.000
_cell.length_c   1.000
_cell.angle_alpha   90.00
_cell.angle_beta   90.00
_cell.angle_gamma   90.00
#
_symmetry.space_group_name_H-M   'P 1'
#
loop_
_entity.id
_entity.type
_entity.pdbx_description
1 polymer ?
#
loop_
_entity_poly.entity_id
_entity_poly.type
_entity_poly.pdbx_seq_one_letter_code
_entity_poly.pdbx_strand_id
1 'polypeptide(L)'
;MRSAPAVVGTAEVGRLKKASEISEPVAGYPALIVRSDEDMLVIADLHIGLGNELEEKGILIAHQTEKMIEDLKVLSSYSGRLVIVGDLRHEIRTGKTVSEIPAFMSSLLDIYDHVDIIPGNHDGMIVRTLPQRIKVHQPSGFSTAGFSFFHGHTWPLQSMMNQNTLIMGHVHPAVEFTDSLDNRYVEKCWFRAPLRRKDPTKRYNSMPEEVIVLPAFNPLLTGTPVNRRGVMGLGPLFKNGLIKSNAGKLYLLDGTFLGTLKANLMKPTPVS
;
A
#
# COMPACT_ATOMS: atom_id res chain seq x y z
N MET A 1 -22.26 -38.59 -15.29
CA MET A 1 -23.32 -37.56 -15.12
C MET A 1 -23.63 -37.42 -13.65
N ARG A 2 -23.18 -36.37 -13.00
CA ARG A 2 -23.63 -35.97 -11.66
C ARG A 2 -23.93 -34.48 -11.71
N SER A 3 -25.18 -34.16 -11.42
CA SER A 3 -25.82 -32.85 -11.42
C SER A 3 -25.24 -31.93 -10.35
N ALA A 4 -25.02 -30.66 -10.72
CA ALA A 4 -24.67 -29.58 -9.83
C ALA A 4 -25.91 -29.12 -9.02
N PRO A 5 -25.75 -28.68 -7.76
CA PRO A 5 -26.86 -28.14 -6.96
C PRO A 5 -27.19 -26.70 -7.36
N ALA A 6 -28.52 -26.42 -7.37
CA ALA A 6 -29.10 -25.12 -7.66
C ALA A 6 -28.83 -24.11 -6.50
N VAL A 7 -28.47 -22.89 -6.86
CA VAL A 7 -28.40 -21.76 -5.95
C VAL A 7 -29.76 -21.06 -5.93
N VAL A 8 -30.36 -21.00 -4.74
CA VAL A 8 -31.61 -20.26 -4.49
C VAL A 8 -31.23 -18.77 -4.25
N GLY A 9 -31.79 -17.89 -5.09
CA GLY A 9 -31.61 -16.46 -4.97
C GLY A 9 -32.54 -15.84 -3.94
N THR A 10 -32.04 -14.85 -3.18
CA THR A 10 -32.83 -13.79 -2.56
C THR A 10 -32.37 -12.46 -3.13
N ALA A 11 -33.33 -11.74 -3.71
CA ALA A 11 -33.12 -10.46 -4.36
C ALA A 11 -32.95 -9.34 -3.30
N GLU A 12 -31.77 -8.71 -3.29
CA GLU A 12 -31.63 -7.32 -2.87
C GLU A 12 -31.08 -6.52 -4.05
N VAL A 13 -31.83 -5.46 -4.43
CA VAL A 13 -31.47 -4.52 -5.48
C VAL A 13 -30.35 -3.63 -4.95
N GLY A 14 -29.15 -4.19 -4.84
CA GLY A 14 -27.89 -3.49 -4.71
C GLY A 14 -27.27 -3.39 -6.10
N ARG A 15 -26.84 -2.19 -6.48
CA ARG A 15 -26.07 -1.86 -7.67
C ARG A 15 -25.13 -3.02 -7.99
N LEU A 16 -25.40 -3.77 -9.07
CA LEU A 16 -24.57 -4.87 -9.54
C LEU A 16 -23.13 -4.37 -9.64
N LYS A 17 -22.25 -4.80 -8.74
CA LYS A 17 -20.80 -4.64 -8.93
C LYS A 17 -20.50 -5.30 -10.27
N LYS A 18 -19.92 -4.53 -11.20
CA LYS A 18 -19.37 -5.13 -12.41
C LYS A 18 -18.46 -6.27 -11.94
N ALA A 19 -18.58 -7.45 -12.52
CA ALA A 19 -17.86 -8.67 -12.14
C ALA A 19 -16.32 -8.58 -12.23
N SER A 20 -15.75 -7.38 -12.41
CA SER A 20 -14.35 -7.09 -12.70
C SER A 20 -13.64 -6.18 -11.70
N GLU A 21 -14.27 -5.75 -10.60
CA GLU A 21 -13.61 -4.82 -9.65
C GLU A 21 -13.19 -5.57 -8.37
N ILE A 22 -12.14 -6.36 -8.46
CA ILE A 22 -11.62 -7.17 -7.35
C ILE A 22 -10.20 -6.71 -7.02
N SER A 23 -9.90 -6.60 -5.73
CA SER A 23 -8.55 -6.37 -5.22
C SER A 23 -8.14 -7.49 -4.26
N GLU A 24 -7.04 -8.17 -4.58
CA GLU A 24 -6.57 -9.37 -3.88
C GLU A 24 -5.10 -9.21 -3.46
N PRO A 25 -4.75 -9.30 -2.16
CA PRO A 25 -3.36 -9.41 -1.74
C PRO A 25 -2.70 -10.67 -2.30
N VAL A 26 -1.45 -10.56 -2.73
CA VAL A 26 -0.63 -11.72 -3.08
C VAL A 26 -0.10 -12.33 -1.79
N ALA A 27 -0.43 -13.59 -1.54
CA ALA A 27 -0.02 -14.26 -0.30
C ALA A 27 1.51 -14.24 -0.12
N GLY A 28 1.98 -13.81 1.03
CA GLY A 28 3.40 -13.72 1.38
C GLY A 28 4.13 -12.49 0.82
N TYR A 29 3.47 -11.66 0.01
CA TYR A 29 4.08 -10.45 -0.57
C TYR A 29 3.30 -9.19 -0.18
N PRO A 30 3.96 -8.05 0.03
CA PRO A 30 3.31 -6.75 0.20
C PRO A 30 2.89 -6.17 -1.16
N ALA A 31 2.13 -6.95 -1.92
CA ALA A 31 1.68 -6.66 -3.27
C ALA A 31 0.19 -6.97 -3.44
N LEU A 32 -0.54 -6.09 -4.13
CA LEU A 32 -1.98 -6.19 -4.37
C LEU A 32 -2.23 -6.38 -5.86
N ILE A 33 -3.03 -7.37 -6.22
CA ILE A 33 -3.57 -7.49 -7.57
C ILE A 33 -4.88 -6.73 -7.63
N VAL A 34 -5.01 -5.84 -8.59
CA VAL A 34 -6.25 -5.16 -8.92
C VAL A 34 -6.74 -5.67 -10.26
N ARG A 35 -7.87 -6.38 -10.23
CA ARG A 35 -8.54 -6.92 -11.41
C ARG A 35 -9.47 -5.88 -11.99
N SER A 36 -9.25 -5.54 -13.23
CA SER A 36 -10.06 -4.60 -14.00
C SER A 36 -10.00 -4.97 -15.49
N ASP A 37 -10.38 -4.07 -16.40
CA ASP A 37 -10.21 -4.30 -17.84
C ASP A 37 -8.74 -4.57 -18.21
N GLU A 38 -7.81 -4.01 -17.46
CA GLU A 38 -6.37 -4.27 -17.50
C GLU A 38 -5.89 -4.54 -16.07
N ASP A 39 -5.49 -5.77 -15.78
CA ASP A 39 -5.01 -6.16 -14.46
C ASP A 39 -3.75 -5.37 -14.08
N MET A 40 -3.63 -5.02 -12.80
CA MET A 40 -2.51 -4.26 -12.27
C MET A 40 -1.95 -4.95 -11.03
N LEU A 41 -0.62 -5.03 -10.94
CA LEU A 41 0.08 -5.32 -9.71
C LEU A 41 0.43 -4.00 -9.02
N VAL A 42 0.05 -3.84 -7.76
CA VAL A 42 0.23 -2.59 -7.01
C VAL A 42 1.12 -2.84 -5.80
N ILE A 43 2.18 -2.04 -5.67
CA ILE A 43 3.11 -2.05 -4.53
C ILE A 43 3.31 -0.62 -4.03
N ALA A 44 3.87 -0.45 -2.83
CA ALA A 44 4.15 0.86 -2.25
C ALA A 44 5.48 0.87 -1.49
N ASP A 45 6.04 2.06 -1.34
CA ASP A 45 7.07 2.36 -0.34
C ASP A 45 8.33 1.50 -0.49
N LEU A 46 9.04 1.69 -1.62
CA LEU A 46 10.25 0.96 -1.97
C LEU A 46 11.46 1.42 -1.14
N HIS A 47 11.51 2.70 -0.79
CA HIS A 47 12.59 3.29 0.01
C HIS A 47 13.98 2.79 -0.38
N ILE A 48 14.29 2.83 -1.68
CA ILE A 48 15.63 2.50 -2.21
C ILE A 48 16.66 3.42 -1.55
N GLY A 49 17.75 2.83 -1.06
CA GLY A 49 18.81 3.54 -0.31
C GLY A 49 18.72 3.41 1.20
N LEU A 50 17.67 2.79 1.76
CA LEU A 50 17.62 2.46 3.19
C LEU A 50 18.79 1.56 3.60
N GLY A 51 19.18 0.60 2.75
CA GLY A 51 20.36 -0.24 2.98
C GLY A 51 21.65 0.58 3.11
N ASN A 52 21.85 1.57 2.24
CA ASN A 52 23.02 2.45 2.28
C ASN A 52 23.09 3.26 3.59
N GLU A 53 21.96 3.77 4.09
CA GLU A 53 21.91 4.47 5.37
C GLU A 53 22.30 3.55 6.54
N LEU A 54 21.86 2.30 6.51
CA LEU A 54 22.20 1.32 7.53
C LEU A 54 23.68 0.93 7.45
N GLU A 55 24.26 0.81 6.25
CA GLU A 55 25.69 0.57 6.05
C GLU A 55 26.54 1.72 6.59
N GLU A 56 26.16 2.97 6.38
CA GLU A 56 26.81 4.15 6.96
C GLU A 56 26.79 4.12 8.50
N LYS A 57 25.81 3.46 9.10
CA LYS A 57 25.71 3.22 10.54
C LYS A 57 26.43 1.93 11.00
N GLY A 58 27.17 1.27 10.10
CA GLY A 58 27.95 0.06 10.39
C GLY A 58 27.14 -1.23 10.37
N ILE A 59 25.91 -1.22 9.85
CA ILE A 59 25.07 -2.41 9.71
C ILE A 59 25.20 -2.90 8.27
N LEU A 60 25.94 -4.00 8.05
CA LEU A 60 26.06 -4.60 6.72
C LEU A 60 24.74 -5.28 6.33
N ILE A 61 24.17 -4.81 5.24
CA ILE A 61 22.95 -5.38 4.65
C ILE A 61 23.24 -5.73 3.20
N ALA A 62 23.07 -7.01 2.87
CA ALA A 62 23.27 -7.47 1.50
C ALA A 62 22.03 -7.19 0.62
N HIS A 63 22.25 -6.58 -0.55
CA HIS A 63 21.44 -6.74 -1.78
C HIS A 63 19.93 -6.50 -1.70
N GLN A 64 19.52 -5.45 -0.98
CA GLN A 64 18.09 -5.09 -0.84
C GLN A 64 17.40 -4.89 -2.19
N THR A 65 18.01 -4.17 -3.11
CA THR A 65 17.48 -3.85 -4.42
C THR A 65 17.34 -5.09 -5.30
N GLU A 66 18.31 -5.98 -5.24
CA GLU A 66 18.28 -7.25 -5.97
C GLU A 66 17.16 -8.15 -5.47
N LYS A 67 16.98 -8.25 -4.15
CA LYS A 67 15.87 -9.01 -3.56
C LYS A 67 14.51 -8.47 -4.02
N MET A 68 14.32 -7.15 -4.05
CA MET A 68 13.09 -6.56 -4.57
C MET A 68 12.87 -6.88 -6.06
N ILE A 69 13.93 -6.87 -6.88
CA ILE A 69 13.85 -7.24 -8.30
C ILE A 69 13.48 -8.71 -8.46
N GLU A 70 14.06 -9.61 -7.66
CA GLU A 70 13.72 -11.04 -7.69
C GLU A 70 12.25 -11.26 -7.35
N ASP A 71 11.74 -10.62 -6.29
CA ASP A 71 10.34 -10.70 -5.90
C ASP A 71 9.43 -10.16 -7.02
N LEU A 72 9.80 -9.04 -7.64
CA LEU A 72 9.04 -8.45 -8.75
C LEU A 72 9.05 -9.31 -10.02
N LYS A 73 10.13 -10.06 -10.29
CA LYS A 73 10.16 -11.07 -11.37
C LYS A 73 9.14 -12.18 -11.11
N VAL A 74 9.05 -12.67 -9.88
CA VAL A 74 8.02 -13.67 -9.52
C VAL A 74 6.62 -13.09 -9.67
N LEU A 75 6.41 -11.88 -9.19
CA LEU A 75 5.13 -11.19 -9.18
C LEU A 75 4.65 -10.78 -10.58
N SER A 76 5.54 -10.65 -11.57
CA SER A 76 5.16 -10.31 -12.95
C SER A 76 4.27 -11.36 -13.63
N SER A 77 4.26 -12.58 -13.09
CA SER A 77 3.32 -13.62 -13.54
C SER A 77 1.83 -13.29 -13.31
N TYR A 78 1.54 -12.33 -12.45
CA TYR A 78 0.16 -11.90 -12.15
C TYR A 78 -0.34 -10.77 -13.06
N SER A 79 0.56 -9.89 -13.53
CA SER A 79 0.23 -8.77 -14.42
C SER A 79 1.46 -8.23 -15.12
N GLY A 80 1.32 -7.84 -16.38
CA GLY A 80 2.34 -7.09 -17.13
C GLY A 80 2.37 -5.58 -16.78
N ARG A 81 1.46 -5.10 -15.94
CA ARG A 81 1.40 -3.70 -15.50
C ARG A 81 1.68 -3.56 -14.02
N LEU A 82 2.69 -2.77 -13.68
CA LEU A 82 3.08 -2.45 -12.31
C LEU A 82 2.70 -1.01 -11.95
N VAL A 83 2.07 -0.82 -10.79
CA VAL A 83 1.77 0.49 -10.20
C VAL A 83 2.55 0.63 -8.89
N ILE A 84 3.41 1.63 -8.79
CA ILE A 84 4.19 1.95 -7.60
C ILE A 84 3.59 3.17 -6.92
N VAL A 85 3.11 2.98 -5.69
CA VAL A 85 2.37 3.99 -4.92
C VAL A 85 3.30 4.69 -3.92
N GLY A 86 4.21 5.51 -4.47
CA GLY A 86 5.05 6.44 -3.73
C GLY A 86 6.30 5.87 -3.07
N ASP A 87 7.09 6.81 -2.58
CA ASP A 87 8.34 6.66 -1.84
C ASP A 87 9.30 5.65 -2.47
N LEU A 88 9.79 6.01 -3.68
CA LEU A 88 10.81 5.23 -4.40
C LEU A 88 12.13 5.24 -3.65
N ARG A 89 12.51 6.41 -3.08
CA ARG A 89 13.76 6.57 -2.35
C ARG A 89 13.53 6.77 -0.85
N HIS A 90 14.56 6.45 -0.07
CA HIS A 90 14.51 6.59 1.39
C HIS A 90 14.79 8.03 1.83
N GLU A 91 15.88 8.64 1.37
CA GLU A 91 16.27 10.00 1.76
C GLU A 91 16.27 11.00 0.60
N ILE A 92 16.08 12.29 0.96
CA ILE A 92 16.13 13.41 0.01
C ILE A 92 17.59 13.77 -0.35
N ARG A 93 18.58 13.30 0.41
CA ARG A 93 20.00 13.61 0.22
C ARG A 93 20.56 13.01 -1.06
N THR A 94 21.52 13.73 -1.67
CA THR A 94 22.25 13.31 -2.86
C THR A 94 23.34 12.32 -2.47
N GLY A 95 23.46 11.20 -3.20
CA GLY A 95 24.50 10.20 -2.96
C GLY A 95 24.32 8.95 -3.83
N LYS A 96 24.85 7.81 -3.41
CA LYS A 96 24.75 6.51 -4.11
C LYS A 96 23.32 6.13 -4.50
N THR A 97 22.34 6.44 -3.66
CA THR A 97 20.90 6.17 -3.88
C THR A 97 20.37 6.76 -5.18
N VAL A 98 20.88 7.93 -5.60
CA VAL A 98 20.42 8.59 -6.85
C VAL A 98 20.82 7.77 -8.09
N SER A 99 21.92 7.03 -8.06
CA SER A 99 22.38 6.18 -9.17
C SER A 99 21.70 4.82 -9.20
N GLU A 100 21.23 4.30 -8.08
CA GLU A 100 20.55 3.00 -7.98
C GLU A 100 19.13 3.01 -8.56
N ILE A 101 18.38 4.10 -8.35
CA ILE A 101 16.99 4.19 -8.79
C ILE A 101 16.84 4.06 -10.31
N PRO A 102 17.61 4.77 -11.17
CA PRO A 102 17.52 4.56 -12.62
C PRO A 102 17.83 3.12 -13.05
N ALA A 103 18.83 2.48 -12.43
CA ALA A 103 19.18 1.08 -12.73
C ALA A 103 18.05 0.13 -12.32
N PHE A 104 17.49 0.29 -11.12
CA PHE A 104 16.33 -0.45 -10.64
C PHE A 104 15.13 -0.28 -11.57
N MET A 105 14.81 0.95 -11.97
CA MET A 105 13.71 1.25 -12.88
C MET A 105 13.91 0.66 -14.27
N SER A 106 15.15 0.65 -14.78
CA SER A 106 15.47 -0.03 -16.04
C SER A 106 15.21 -1.52 -15.96
N SER A 107 15.58 -2.17 -14.85
CA SER A 107 15.27 -3.60 -14.63
C SER A 107 13.77 -3.87 -14.58
N LEU A 108 12.96 -2.94 -14.04
CA LEU A 108 11.50 -3.08 -14.06
C LEU A 108 10.92 -3.01 -15.47
N LEU A 109 11.50 -2.19 -16.35
CA LEU A 109 11.07 -2.07 -17.75
C LEU A 109 11.44 -3.29 -18.61
N ASP A 110 12.35 -4.15 -18.13
CA ASP A 110 12.65 -5.45 -18.72
C ASP A 110 11.69 -6.55 -18.24
N ILE A 111 10.99 -6.31 -17.11
CA ILE A 111 10.09 -7.27 -16.47
C ILE A 111 8.62 -6.96 -16.80
N TYR A 112 8.24 -5.69 -16.84
CA TYR A 112 6.86 -5.22 -17.01
C TYR A 112 6.69 -4.43 -18.31
N ASP A 113 5.56 -4.64 -18.98
CA ASP A 113 5.19 -3.90 -20.18
C ASP A 113 4.90 -2.44 -19.87
N HIS A 114 4.25 -2.21 -18.72
CA HIS A 114 3.86 -0.87 -18.24
C HIS A 114 4.24 -0.67 -16.78
N VAL A 115 4.87 0.46 -16.48
CA VAL A 115 5.20 0.89 -15.12
C VAL A 115 4.63 2.28 -14.87
N ASP A 116 3.69 2.36 -13.93
CA ASP A 116 3.08 3.61 -13.46
C ASP A 116 3.65 3.97 -12.08
N ILE A 117 3.99 5.25 -11.87
CA ILE A 117 4.51 5.74 -10.59
C ILE A 117 3.67 6.91 -10.10
N ILE A 118 3.26 6.86 -8.85
CA ILE A 118 2.69 7.99 -8.11
C ILE A 118 3.77 8.45 -7.13
N PRO A 119 4.31 9.67 -7.26
CA PRO A 119 5.38 10.14 -6.37
C PRO A 119 4.92 10.27 -4.92
N GLY A 120 5.75 9.82 -3.98
CA GLY A 120 5.60 10.03 -2.55
C GLY A 120 6.25 11.33 -2.06
N ASN A 121 6.26 11.52 -0.75
CA ASN A 121 6.87 12.73 -0.15
C ASN A 121 8.41 12.70 -0.17
N HIS A 122 9.02 11.55 -0.34
CA HIS A 122 10.46 11.40 -0.48
C HIS A 122 10.96 11.60 -1.93
N ASP A 123 10.09 11.54 -2.94
CA ASP A 123 10.48 11.40 -4.34
C ASP A 123 10.90 12.71 -5.04
N GLY A 124 10.40 13.84 -4.62
CA GLY A 124 10.82 15.16 -5.09
C GLY A 124 11.33 15.20 -6.54
N MET A 125 12.56 15.66 -6.73
CA MET A 125 13.19 15.82 -8.05
C MET A 125 13.59 14.51 -8.76
N ILE A 126 13.57 13.35 -8.05
CA ILE A 126 14.01 12.08 -8.62
C ILE A 126 13.16 11.66 -9.84
N VAL A 127 11.91 12.06 -9.84
CA VAL A 127 10.96 11.81 -10.94
C VAL A 127 11.51 12.28 -12.30
N ARG A 128 12.35 13.32 -12.31
CA ARG A 128 12.96 13.85 -13.53
C ARG A 128 14.09 13.00 -14.11
N THR A 129 14.60 12.05 -13.32
CA THR A 129 15.70 11.15 -13.73
C THR A 129 15.20 9.77 -14.15
N LEU A 130 13.88 9.55 -14.09
CA LEU A 130 13.30 8.27 -14.45
C LEU A 130 13.30 8.05 -15.97
N PRO A 131 13.42 6.78 -16.44
CA PRO A 131 13.29 6.46 -17.87
C PRO A 131 11.96 6.96 -18.46
N GLN A 132 11.99 7.45 -19.71
CA GLN A 132 10.81 8.03 -20.39
C GLN A 132 9.64 7.04 -20.56
N ARG A 133 9.91 5.74 -20.59
CA ARG A 133 8.87 4.69 -20.67
C ARG A 133 8.04 4.55 -19.41
N ILE A 134 8.49 5.12 -18.29
CA ILE A 134 7.75 5.10 -17.02
C ILE A 134 6.72 6.21 -17.04
N LYS A 135 5.47 5.86 -16.76
CA LYS A 135 4.38 6.83 -16.63
C LYS A 135 4.33 7.39 -15.23
N VAL A 136 4.67 8.66 -15.08
CA VAL A 136 4.63 9.37 -13.81
C VAL A 136 3.32 10.13 -13.69
N HIS A 137 2.58 9.84 -12.62
CA HIS A 137 1.33 10.52 -12.27
C HIS A 137 1.56 11.73 -11.35
N GLN A 138 0.52 12.51 -11.12
CA GLN A 138 0.53 13.57 -10.12
C GLN A 138 0.65 12.96 -8.70
N PRO A 139 1.28 13.64 -7.73
CA PRO A 139 1.34 13.17 -6.34
C PRO A 139 -0.05 12.99 -5.70
N SER A 140 -1.06 13.71 -6.20
CA SER A 140 -2.46 13.53 -5.80
C SER A 140 -3.09 12.22 -6.29
N GLY A 141 -2.42 11.48 -7.18
CA GLY A 141 -2.82 10.16 -7.65
C GLY A 141 -3.60 10.13 -8.96
N PHE A 142 -4.14 8.95 -9.28
CA PHE A 142 -5.01 8.72 -10.43
C PHE A 142 -6.09 7.68 -10.10
N SER A 143 -7.07 7.54 -11.00
CA SER A 143 -8.17 6.58 -10.86
C SER A 143 -8.37 5.77 -12.12
N THR A 144 -8.77 4.52 -11.96
CA THR A 144 -9.23 3.65 -13.05
C THR A 144 -10.15 2.56 -12.50
N ALA A 145 -11.19 2.18 -13.25
CA ALA A 145 -12.03 1.01 -13.02
C ALA A 145 -12.48 0.80 -11.55
N GLY A 146 -13.05 1.82 -10.93
CA GLY A 146 -13.56 1.73 -9.55
C GLY A 146 -12.53 1.91 -8.44
N PHE A 147 -11.25 2.01 -8.80
CA PHE A 147 -10.13 2.18 -7.88
C PHE A 147 -9.48 3.55 -8.03
N SER A 148 -8.95 4.06 -6.93
CA SER A 148 -8.10 5.25 -6.91
C SER A 148 -6.80 4.96 -6.18
N PHE A 149 -5.70 5.44 -6.74
CA PHE A 149 -4.35 5.21 -6.24
C PHE A 149 -3.70 6.54 -5.91
N PHE A 150 -3.17 6.69 -4.69
CA PHE A 150 -2.39 7.84 -4.27
C PHE A 150 -1.48 7.45 -3.11
N HIS A 151 -0.36 8.18 -2.93
CA HIS A 151 0.57 7.78 -1.88
C HIS A 151 -0.01 7.94 -0.47
N GLY A 152 -0.69 9.04 -0.17
CA GLY A 152 -1.32 9.26 1.13
C GLY A 152 -0.83 10.49 1.89
N HIS A 153 0.29 11.11 1.51
CA HIS A 153 0.85 12.30 2.13
C HIS A 153 0.12 13.59 1.77
N THR A 154 -0.57 13.62 0.62
CA THR A 154 -1.37 14.74 0.13
C THR A 154 -2.86 14.42 0.16
N TRP A 155 -3.70 15.44 -0.12
CA TRP A 155 -5.11 15.24 -0.35
C TRP A 155 -5.33 14.62 -1.74
N PRO A 156 -6.14 13.55 -1.87
CA PRO A 156 -6.54 13.03 -3.18
C PRO A 156 -7.43 14.03 -3.94
N LEU A 157 -7.47 13.89 -5.27
CA LEU A 157 -8.37 14.71 -6.09
C LEU A 157 -9.84 14.38 -5.82
N GLN A 158 -10.74 15.37 -6.04
CA GLN A 158 -12.20 15.18 -5.90
C GLN A 158 -12.70 14.00 -6.78
N SER A 159 -12.19 13.86 -8.01
CA SER A 159 -12.57 12.78 -8.91
C SER A 159 -12.23 11.39 -8.38
N MET A 160 -11.18 11.27 -7.58
CA MET A 160 -10.77 9.99 -6.95
C MET A 160 -11.75 9.55 -5.87
N MET A 161 -12.40 10.49 -5.21
CA MET A 161 -13.37 10.21 -4.16
C MET A 161 -14.73 9.71 -4.69
N ASN A 162 -14.88 9.67 -6.03
CA ASN A 162 -16.05 9.10 -6.71
C ASN A 162 -15.90 7.59 -6.98
N GLN A 163 -14.71 7.02 -6.75
CA GLN A 163 -14.45 5.59 -6.91
C GLN A 163 -14.91 4.80 -5.68
N ASN A 164 -14.96 3.46 -5.81
CA ASN A 164 -15.42 2.61 -4.72
C ASN A 164 -14.32 2.40 -3.66
N THR A 165 -13.07 2.25 -4.10
CA THR A 165 -11.94 1.90 -3.23
C THR A 165 -10.77 2.85 -3.43
N LEU A 166 -10.21 3.38 -2.33
CA LEU A 166 -8.91 4.05 -2.31
C LEU A 166 -7.81 3.04 -1.98
N ILE A 167 -6.69 3.11 -2.70
CA ILE A 167 -5.49 2.33 -2.44
C ILE A 167 -4.35 3.31 -2.15
N MET A 168 -3.65 3.13 -1.01
CA MET A 168 -2.59 4.05 -0.59
C MET A 168 -1.43 3.33 0.12
N GLY A 169 -0.24 3.96 0.09
CA GLY A 169 0.94 3.62 0.88
C GLY A 169 1.13 4.54 2.09
N HIS A 170 2.35 5.04 2.28
CA HIS A 170 2.76 6.09 3.23
C HIS A 170 2.72 5.71 4.72
N VAL A 171 1.78 4.92 5.16
CA VAL A 171 1.60 4.54 6.56
C VAL A 171 2.49 3.37 6.95
N HIS A 172 2.85 2.53 5.98
CA HIS A 172 3.58 1.27 6.18
C HIS A 172 2.99 0.45 7.33
N PRO A 173 1.72 0.02 7.25
CA PRO A 173 1.05 -0.58 8.40
C PRO A 173 1.72 -1.90 8.81
N ALA A 174 1.92 -2.04 10.12
CA ALA A 174 2.42 -3.23 10.77
C ALA A 174 1.64 -3.48 12.08
N VAL A 175 1.75 -4.67 12.64
CA VAL A 175 1.18 -5.02 13.94
C VAL A 175 2.31 -5.44 14.87
N GLU A 176 2.33 -4.88 16.06
CA GLU A 176 3.21 -5.34 17.13
C GLU A 176 2.53 -6.42 17.94
N PHE A 177 3.27 -7.49 18.16
CA PHE A 177 2.90 -8.58 19.06
C PHE A 177 3.82 -8.63 20.27
N THR A 178 3.32 -9.13 21.37
CA THR A 178 4.11 -9.45 22.56
C THR A 178 3.88 -10.91 22.90
N ASP A 179 4.95 -11.69 23.04
CA ASP A 179 4.86 -13.08 23.46
C ASP A 179 4.68 -13.23 24.99
N SER A 180 4.60 -14.45 25.47
CA SER A 180 4.45 -14.76 26.90
C SER A 180 5.68 -14.42 27.76
N LEU A 181 6.82 -14.10 27.13
CA LEU A 181 8.07 -13.71 27.77
C LEU A 181 8.35 -12.18 27.63
N ASP A 182 7.31 -11.40 27.24
CA ASP A 182 7.41 -9.95 26.97
C ASP A 182 8.33 -9.57 25.80
N ASN A 183 8.75 -10.51 24.95
CA ASN A 183 9.46 -10.15 23.72
C ASN A 183 8.49 -9.53 22.73
N ARG A 184 8.92 -8.43 22.08
CA ARG A 184 8.14 -7.70 21.11
C ARG A 184 8.68 -7.95 19.71
N TYR A 185 7.78 -8.21 18.77
CA TYR A 185 8.08 -8.32 17.37
C TYR A 185 7.01 -7.62 16.54
N VAL A 186 7.37 -7.18 15.35
CA VAL A 186 6.51 -6.37 14.48
C VAL A 186 6.43 -7.07 13.13
N GLU A 187 5.20 -7.29 12.66
CA GLU A 187 4.91 -7.92 11.38
C GLU A 187 4.17 -6.94 10.47
N LYS A 188 4.54 -6.91 9.19
CA LYS A 188 3.82 -6.15 8.16
C LYS A 188 2.36 -6.62 8.09
N CYS A 189 1.46 -5.69 7.88
CA CYS A 189 0.05 -6.03 7.71
C CYS A 189 -0.64 -5.15 6.66
N TRP A 190 -1.69 -5.67 6.10
CA TRP A 190 -2.69 -4.93 5.36
C TRP A 190 -3.64 -4.24 6.33
N PHE A 191 -3.97 -2.98 6.05
CA PHE A 191 -5.00 -2.27 6.77
C PHE A 191 -6.13 -1.90 5.81
N ARG A 192 -7.33 -2.46 6.02
CA ARG A 192 -8.53 -2.16 5.23
C ARG A 192 -9.58 -1.53 6.11
N ALA A 193 -10.00 -0.32 5.80
CA ALA A 193 -10.93 0.41 6.65
C ALA A 193 -12.04 1.09 5.85
N PRO A 194 -13.28 1.14 6.38
CA PRO A 194 -14.34 1.93 5.78
C PRO A 194 -14.06 3.43 5.95
N LEU A 195 -14.42 4.22 4.95
CA LEU A 195 -14.47 5.66 5.07
C LEU A 195 -15.80 6.13 5.66
N ARG A 196 -15.86 7.38 6.10
CA ARG A 196 -17.11 8.02 6.47
C ARG A 196 -17.94 8.27 5.22
N ARG A 197 -19.25 8.06 5.29
CA ARG A 197 -20.16 8.32 4.16
C ARG A 197 -20.25 9.80 3.80
N LYS A 198 -19.93 10.70 4.73
CA LYS A 198 -19.86 12.14 4.52
C LYS A 198 -18.51 12.64 5.00
N ASP A 199 -17.91 13.52 4.22
CA ASP A 199 -16.66 14.17 4.60
C ASP A 199 -16.88 15.17 5.75
N PRO A 200 -16.25 14.97 6.94
CA PRO A 200 -16.35 15.89 8.06
C PRO A 200 -15.71 17.26 7.76
N THR A 201 -14.78 17.31 6.81
CA THR A 201 -14.10 18.56 6.41
C THR A 201 -14.88 19.35 5.35
N LYS A 202 -15.93 18.79 4.79
CA LYS A 202 -16.72 19.34 3.68
C LYS A 202 -15.90 19.61 2.40
N ARG A 203 -14.75 18.94 2.26
CA ARG A 203 -13.88 19.05 1.09
C ARG A 203 -14.41 18.27 -0.11
N TYR A 204 -15.04 17.11 0.17
CA TYR A 204 -15.49 16.15 -0.84
C TYR A 204 -17.01 16.00 -0.83
N ASN A 205 -17.60 15.94 -2.02
CA ASN A 205 -19.03 15.72 -2.22
C ASN A 205 -19.43 14.24 -2.19
N SER A 206 -18.48 13.36 -2.43
CA SER A 206 -18.65 11.90 -2.40
C SER A 206 -17.48 11.26 -1.65
N MET A 207 -17.70 10.05 -1.14
CA MET A 207 -16.70 9.31 -0.37
C MET A 207 -16.67 7.85 -0.86
N PRO A 208 -15.48 7.28 -1.08
CA PRO A 208 -15.31 5.86 -1.33
C PRO A 208 -15.86 5.02 -0.17
N GLU A 209 -16.13 3.76 -0.45
CA GLU A 209 -16.61 2.82 0.58
C GLU A 209 -15.47 2.44 1.55
N GLU A 210 -14.29 2.17 1.00
CA GLU A 210 -13.13 1.69 1.77
C GLU A 210 -11.81 2.29 1.30
N VAL A 211 -10.83 2.19 2.20
CA VAL A 211 -9.41 2.40 1.90
C VAL A 211 -8.64 1.11 2.18
N ILE A 212 -7.71 0.78 1.28
CA ILE A 212 -6.70 -0.26 1.45
C ILE A 212 -5.36 0.45 1.61
N VAL A 213 -4.71 0.25 2.75
CA VAL A 213 -3.35 0.75 3.00
C VAL A 213 -2.37 -0.41 2.83
N LEU A 214 -1.45 -0.22 1.89
CA LEU A 214 -0.46 -1.23 1.55
C LEU A 214 0.66 -1.26 2.60
N PRO A 215 1.15 -2.44 2.98
CA PRO A 215 2.42 -2.56 3.68
C PRO A 215 3.58 -2.15 2.75
N ALA A 216 4.68 -1.66 3.32
CA ALA A 216 5.86 -1.29 2.54
C ALA A 216 6.44 -2.50 1.80
N PHE A 217 6.80 -2.33 0.51
CA PHE A 217 7.38 -3.40 -0.29
C PHE A 217 8.81 -3.71 0.14
N ASN A 218 9.57 -2.71 0.56
CA ASN A 218 10.94 -2.87 1.02
C ASN A 218 11.07 -3.89 2.17
N PRO A 219 11.88 -4.95 2.02
CA PRO A 219 12.03 -5.98 3.05
C PRO A 219 12.65 -5.45 4.36
N LEU A 220 13.48 -4.40 4.30
CA LEU A 220 14.12 -3.81 5.49
C LEU A 220 13.17 -2.89 6.28
N LEU A 221 12.07 -2.47 5.69
CA LEU A 221 11.13 -1.57 6.33
C LEU A 221 10.03 -2.37 7.00
N THR A 222 10.17 -2.62 8.29
CA THR A 222 9.20 -3.41 9.07
C THR A 222 7.83 -2.74 9.12
N GLY A 223 7.80 -1.40 9.16
CA GLY A 223 6.58 -0.61 9.16
C GLY A 223 6.24 0.01 10.51
N THR A 224 5.08 0.66 10.54
CA THR A 224 4.57 1.40 11.70
C THR A 224 3.53 0.57 12.43
N PRO A 225 3.75 0.20 13.71
CA PRO A 225 2.78 -0.59 14.48
C PRO A 225 1.49 0.18 14.70
N VAL A 226 0.49 -0.05 13.84
CA VAL A 226 -0.79 0.68 13.87
C VAL A 226 -1.62 0.39 15.12
N ASN A 227 -1.37 -0.73 15.80
CA ASN A 227 -2.04 -1.10 17.03
C ASN A 227 -1.45 -0.45 18.30
N ARG A 228 -0.38 0.31 18.19
CA ARG A 228 0.03 1.23 19.26
C ARG A 228 -0.90 2.44 19.31
N ARG A 229 -1.26 2.86 20.52
CA ARG A 229 -2.13 4.02 20.69
C ARG A 229 -1.46 5.31 20.19
N GLY A 230 -2.23 6.14 19.47
CA GLY A 230 -1.75 7.44 18.98
C GLY A 230 -0.89 7.40 17.72
N VAL A 231 -0.60 6.21 17.18
CA VAL A 231 0.25 6.04 16.00
C VAL A 231 -0.47 6.32 14.68
N MET A 232 -1.78 5.98 14.60
CA MET A 232 -2.57 6.21 13.40
C MET A 232 -2.89 7.71 13.21
N GLY A 233 -2.14 8.36 12.34
CA GLY A 233 -2.33 9.80 12.11
C GLY A 233 -1.56 10.36 10.93
N LEU A 234 -0.91 9.50 10.13
CA LEU A 234 -0.17 9.94 8.96
C LEU A 234 -1.11 10.30 7.79
N GLY A 235 -0.82 11.42 7.15
CA GLY A 235 -1.58 11.92 6.01
C GLY A 235 -2.93 12.57 6.37
N PRO A 236 -3.49 13.34 5.42
CA PRO A 236 -4.65 14.18 5.66
C PRO A 236 -5.94 13.39 5.94
N LEU A 237 -6.14 12.22 5.33
CA LEU A 237 -7.36 11.43 5.51
C LEU A 237 -7.47 10.89 6.94
N PHE A 238 -6.37 10.42 7.52
CA PHE A 238 -6.32 9.97 8.92
C PHE A 238 -6.43 11.13 9.89
N LYS A 239 -5.62 12.19 9.71
CA LYS A 239 -5.59 13.35 10.60
C LYS A 239 -6.96 14.04 10.72
N ASN A 240 -7.73 14.05 9.64
CA ASN A 240 -9.05 14.69 9.62
C ASN A 240 -10.22 13.71 9.82
N GLY A 241 -9.92 12.47 10.20
CA GLY A 241 -10.94 11.50 10.60
C GLY A 241 -11.87 11.04 9.48
N LEU A 242 -11.43 11.06 8.20
CA LEU A 242 -12.22 10.56 7.09
C LEU A 242 -12.28 9.02 7.12
N ILE A 243 -11.24 8.39 7.63
CA ILE A 243 -11.11 6.93 7.77
C ILE A 243 -11.62 6.51 9.14
N LYS A 244 -12.48 5.48 9.20
CA LYS A 244 -12.97 4.88 10.46
C LYS A 244 -11.94 3.88 10.99
N SER A 245 -10.79 4.38 11.45
CA SER A 245 -9.62 3.56 11.80
C SER A 245 -9.93 2.42 12.76
N ASN A 246 -10.72 2.66 13.81
CA ASN A 246 -11.08 1.63 14.80
C ASN A 246 -11.86 0.44 14.20
N ALA A 247 -12.56 0.66 13.08
CA ALA A 247 -13.28 -0.39 12.34
C ALA A 247 -12.40 -1.02 11.25
N GLY A 248 -11.17 -0.54 11.07
CA GLY A 248 -10.22 -1.08 10.11
C GLY A 248 -9.84 -2.51 10.48
N LYS A 249 -9.77 -3.36 9.47
CA LYS A 249 -9.43 -4.77 9.55
C LYS A 249 -7.94 -4.94 9.26
N LEU A 250 -7.29 -5.80 10.02
CA LEU A 250 -5.86 -6.12 9.91
C LEU A 250 -5.69 -7.55 9.38
N TYR A 251 -4.80 -7.70 8.39
CA TYR A 251 -4.44 -9.01 7.84
C TYR A 251 -2.92 -9.07 7.70
N LEU A 252 -2.32 -10.20 8.09
CA LEU A 252 -0.90 -10.46 7.82
C LEU A 252 -0.69 -10.72 6.32
N LEU A 253 0.57 -10.76 5.88
CA LEU A 253 0.91 -10.99 4.46
C LEU A 253 0.47 -12.37 3.96
N ASP A 254 0.39 -13.37 4.86
CA ASP A 254 -0.10 -14.71 4.53
C ASP A 254 -1.64 -14.81 4.44
N GLY A 255 -2.35 -13.70 4.66
CA GLY A 255 -3.81 -13.62 4.66
C GLY A 255 -4.47 -13.85 6.02
N THR A 256 -3.71 -14.13 7.08
CA THR A 256 -4.26 -14.32 8.42
C THR A 256 -5.01 -13.08 8.89
N PHE A 257 -6.30 -13.23 9.18
CA PHE A 257 -7.14 -12.16 9.70
C PHE A 257 -6.95 -11.99 11.20
N LEU A 258 -6.49 -10.81 11.63
CA LEU A 258 -6.24 -10.48 13.03
C LEU A 258 -7.43 -9.83 13.74
N GLY A 259 -8.49 -9.49 13.01
CA GLY A 259 -9.62 -8.74 13.58
C GLY A 259 -9.55 -7.24 13.25
N THR A 260 -10.30 -6.44 14.01
CA THR A 260 -10.30 -4.98 13.83
C THR A 260 -9.14 -4.32 14.59
N LEU A 261 -8.74 -3.12 14.14
CA LEU A 261 -7.73 -2.32 14.86
C LEU A 261 -8.13 -2.11 16.32
N LYS A 262 -9.41 -1.82 16.58
CA LYS A 262 -9.93 -1.64 17.97
C LYS A 262 -9.68 -2.87 18.84
N ALA A 263 -9.86 -4.08 18.31
CA ALA A 263 -9.66 -5.32 19.04
C ALA A 263 -8.18 -5.63 19.31
N ASN A 264 -7.28 -5.10 18.48
CA ASN A 264 -5.83 -5.32 18.54
C ASN A 264 -5.07 -4.17 19.22
N LEU A 265 -5.73 -3.11 19.69
CA LEU A 265 -5.05 -2.03 20.37
C LEU A 265 -4.30 -2.53 21.60
N MET A 266 -3.01 -2.23 21.66
CA MET A 266 -2.18 -2.58 22.81
C MET A 266 -2.69 -1.93 24.09
N LYS A 267 -2.60 -2.68 25.18
CA LYS A 267 -2.89 -2.12 26.51
C LYS A 267 -1.89 -0.99 26.82
N PRO A 268 -2.31 0.06 27.53
CA PRO A 268 -1.37 1.05 28.01
C PRO A 268 -0.29 0.37 28.85
N THR A 269 0.99 0.63 28.56
CA THR A 269 2.07 0.22 29.48
C THR A 269 1.82 0.94 30.79
N PRO A 270 1.78 0.26 31.94
CA PRO A 270 1.71 0.92 33.22
C PRO A 270 2.89 1.90 33.31
N VAL A 271 2.63 3.17 33.59
CA VAL A 271 3.67 4.15 33.90
C VAL A 271 4.21 3.71 35.27
N SER A 272 5.44 3.17 35.30
CA SER A 272 6.16 2.86 36.54
C SER A 272 6.57 4.12 37.27
#